data_4d5994e9b7721eda8fae0e21540efdb6
#
_entry.id   4d5994e9b7721eda8fae0e21540efdb6
#
_cell.length_a   1.000
_cell.length_b   1.000
_cell.length_c   1.000
_cell.angle_alpha   90.00
_cell.angle_beta   90.00
_cell.angle_gamma   90.00
#
_symmetry.space_group_name_H-M   'P 1'
#
loop_
_entity.id
_entity.type
_entity.pdbx_description
1 polymer ?
#
loop_
_entity_poly.entity_id
_entity_poly.type
_entity_poly.pdbx_seq_one_letter_code
_entity_poly.pdbx_strand_id
1 'polypeptide(L)'
;MVNKDLRIVSYIDNFLEKNTLKILQNDFTQLEFKPVTNDDGLYGHRYNFTEEEFKPYSFILNEVKKYFFPSIDLYPFEVCVHIRHNQHKPMVHQDPSDFNFLLFLKGEPLLNNGTGFYNEDGQLSSHIGFIENRAVFFNGGNILHSDLQSFGKSSSRYTLT
;
A
#
# COMPACT_ATOMS: atom_id res chain seq x y z
N MET A 1 24.31 6.56 -1.97
CA MET A 1 23.68 6.36 -3.28
C MET A 1 23.02 4.98 -3.26
N VAL A 2 21.70 4.93 -3.28
CA VAL A 2 20.98 3.66 -3.46
C VAL A 2 21.24 3.21 -4.90
N ASN A 3 21.68 1.97 -5.08
CA ASN A 3 21.88 1.42 -6.42
C ASN A 3 20.53 1.38 -7.13
N LYS A 4 20.34 2.22 -8.15
CA LYS A 4 19.07 2.35 -8.89
C LYS A 4 18.63 1.07 -9.61
N ASP A 5 19.55 0.12 -9.76
CA ASP A 5 19.26 -1.16 -10.44
C ASP A 5 18.73 -2.25 -9.50
N LEU A 6 18.72 -1.99 -8.19
CA LEU A 6 18.28 -2.98 -7.22
C LEU A 6 16.76 -2.95 -7.08
N ARG A 7 16.08 -3.99 -7.55
CA ARG A 7 14.64 -4.20 -7.35
C ARG A 7 14.41 -4.86 -6.00
N ILE A 8 13.96 -4.06 -5.03
CA ILE A 8 13.67 -4.54 -3.67
C ILE A 8 12.17 -4.67 -3.53
N VAL A 9 11.71 -5.88 -3.21
CA VAL A 9 10.34 -6.14 -2.74
C VAL A 9 10.44 -7.02 -1.51
N SER A 10 9.89 -6.57 -0.41
CA SER A 10 9.87 -7.29 0.87
C SER A 10 8.50 -7.22 1.49
N TYR A 11 8.14 -8.20 2.29
CA TYR A 11 6.90 -8.15 3.08
C TYR A 11 7.10 -8.80 4.45
N ILE A 12 6.21 -8.46 5.36
CA ILE A 12 6.14 -9.05 6.69
C ILE A 12 4.68 -9.26 7.08
N ASP A 13 4.36 -10.42 7.61
CA ASP A 13 3.04 -10.74 8.14
C ASP A 13 2.95 -10.38 9.62
N ASN A 14 1.74 -10.08 10.10
CA ASN A 14 1.50 -9.66 11.48
C ASN A 14 2.35 -8.44 11.88
N PHE A 15 2.40 -7.47 10.98
CA PHE A 15 3.24 -6.28 11.13
C PHE A 15 2.91 -5.48 12.41
N LEU A 16 1.63 -5.31 12.72
CA LEU A 16 1.17 -4.63 13.93
C LEU A 16 0.59 -5.63 14.93
N GLU A 17 0.65 -5.26 16.19
CA GLU A 17 -0.12 -5.93 17.24
C GLU A 17 -1.62 -5.92 16.89
N LYS A 18 -2.33 -7.02 17.18
CA LYS A 18 -3.72 -7.23 16.78
C LYS A 18 -4.68 -6.12 17.25
N ASN A 19 -4.48 -5.60 18.47
CA ASN A 19 -5.31 -4.52 18.99
C ASN A 19 -5.03 -3.20 18.26
N THR A 20 -3.78 -2.91 17.95
CA THR A 20 -3.37 -1.74 17.18
C THR A 20 -3.98 -1.77 15.77
N LEU A 21 -3.92 -2.92 15.09
CA LEU A 21 -4.56 -3.09 13.79
C LEU A 21 -6.06 -2.80 13.85
N LYS A 22 -6.76 -3.31 14.88
CA LYS A 22 -8.21 -3.07 15.03
C LYS A 22 -8.54 -1.59 15.22
N ILE A 23 -7.72 -0.86 15.97
CA ILE A 23 -7.88 0.60 16.12
C ILE A 23 -7.77 1.26 14.75
N LEU A 24 -6.71 0.98 13.99
CA LEU A 24 -6.54 1.54 12.65
C LEU A 24 -7.67 1.16 11.70
N GLN A 25 -8.14 -0.09 11.73
CA GLN A 25 -9.28 -0.53 10.93
C GLN A 25 -10.55 0.27 11.26
N ASN A 26 -10.81 0.53 12.55
CA ASN A 26 -11.97 1.32 12.96
C ASN A 26 -11.84 2.78 12.52
N ASP A 27 -10.71 3.40 12.80
CA ASP A 27 -10.48 4.81 12.50
C ASP A 27 -10.48 5.05 10.99
N PHE A 28 -9.71 4.26 10.25
CA PHE A 28 -9.49 4.53 8.82
C PHE A 28 -10.68 4.12 7.93
N THR A 29 -11.53 3.20 8.36
CA THR A 29 -12.74 2.88 7.59
C THR A 29 -13.87 3.92 7.72
N GLN A 30 -13.73 4.86 8.64
CA GLN A 30 -14.68 5.97 8.84
C GLN A 30 -14.27 7.27 8.15
N LEU A 31 -13.10 7.30 7.50
CA LEU A 31 -12.61 8.49 6.80
C LEU A 31 -13.49 8.85 5.60
N GLU A 32 -13.55 10.13 5.27
CA GLU A 32 -14.27 10.63 4.10
C GLU A 32 -13.42 10.50 2.84
N PHE A 33 -13.57 9.40 2.14
CA PHE A 33 -12.79 9.09 0.94
C PHE A 33 -13.26 9.88 -0.28
N LYS A 34 -12.31 10.38 -1.06
CA LYS A 34 -12.56 11.08 -2.32
C LYS A 34 -12.22 10.17 -3.51
N PRO A 35 -13.01 10.24 -4.61
CA PRO A 35 -12.69 9.48 -5.82
C PRO A 35 -11.37 9.95 -6.42
N VAL A 36 -10.59 8.99 -6.92
CA VAL A 36 -9.38 9.24 -7.71
C VAL A 36 -9.65 8.72 -9.11
N THR A 37 -9.57 9.62 -10.08
CA THR A 37 -9.79 9.31 -11.49
C THR A 37 -8.51 9.50 -12.30
N ASN A 38 -8.36 8.75 -13.37
CA ASN A 38 -7.39 8.93 -14.42
C ASN A 38 -8.10 8.94 -15.77
N ASP A 39 -7.36 8.96 -16.88
CA ASP A 39 -7.90 8.98 -18.25
C ASP A 39 -8.75 7.73 -18.57
N ASP A 40 -8.50 6.61 -17.89
CA ASP A 40 -9.24 5.35 -18.05
C ASP A 40 -10.50 5.26 -17.17
N GLY A 41 -10.71 6.22 -16.27
CA GLY A 41 -11.87 6.32 -15.39
C GLY A 41 -11.54 6.25 -13.90
N LEU A 42 -12.47 5.69 -13.11
CA LEU A 42 -12.32 5.61 -11.66
C LEU A 42 -11.25 4.60 -11.26
N TYR A 43 -10.13 5.11 -10.73
CA TYR A 43 -9.00 4.31 -10.25
C TYR A 43 -9.23 3.79 -8.82
N GLY A 44 -9.91 4.55 -7.98
CA GLY A 44 -10.19 4.18 -6.60
C GLY A 44 -10.77 5.33 -5.79
N HIS A 45 -10.76 5.15 -4.48
CA HIS A 45 -11.02 6.23 -3.54
C HIS A 45 -9.84 6.36 -2.60
N ARG A 46 -9.53 7.59 -2.18
CA ARG A 46 -8.37 7.88 -1.35
C ARG A 46 -8.69 8.93 -0.30
N TYR A 47 -8.11 8.79 0.88
CA TYR A 47 -7.99 9.82 1.89
C TYR A 47 -6.52 10.14 2.08
N ASN A 48 -6.12 11.39 1.86
CA ASN A 48 -4.76 11.86 2.11
C ASN A 48 -4.71 12.51 3.48
N PHE A 49 -3.77 12.07 4.32
CA PHE A 49 -3.53 12.69 5.61
C PHE A 49 -2.68 13.96 5.45
N THR A 50 -3.04 15.00 6.19
CA THR A 50 -2.08 16.04 6.54
C THR A 50 -1.12 15.51 7.61
N GLU A 51 0.01 16.18 7.81
CA GLU A 51 0.97 15.82 8.86
C GLU A 51 0.31 15.78 10.25
N GLU A 52 -0.51 16.78 10.57
CA GLU A 52 -1.21 16.86 11.85
C GLU A 52 -2.22 15.72 12.04
N GLU A 53 -2.96 15.35 11.01
CA GLU A 53 -3.92 14.25 11.06
C GLU A 53 -3.23 12.89 11.21
N PHE A 54 -2.05 12.72 10.61
CA PHE A 54 -1.28 11.47 10.72
C PHE A 54 -0.47 11.36 12.02
N LYS A 55 -0.19 12.46 12.68
CA LYS A 55 0.62 12.49 13.91
C LYS A 55 0.23 11.46 14.98
N PRO A 56 -1.07 11.20 15.30
CA PRO A 56 -1.45 10.16 16.23
C PRO A 56 -1.03 8.74 15.79
N TYR A 57 -0.82 8.53 14.52
CA TYR A 57 -0.47 7.24 13.90
C TYR A 57 1.02 7.12 13.55
N SER A 58 1.84 8.11 13.93
CA SER A 58 3.28 8.15 13.61
C SER A 58 4.07 6.96 14.17
N PHE A 59 3.53 6.23 15.15
CA PHE A 59 4.11 4.98 15.63
C PHE A 59 4.28 3.94 14.51
N ILE A 60 3.47 4.00 13.43
CA ILE A 60 3.60 3.15 12.25
C ILE A 60 4.98 3.34 11.60
N LEU A 61 5.47 4.58 11.52
CA LEU A 61 6.80 4.88 10.99
C LEU A 61 7.92 4.23 11.82
N ASN A 62 7.73 4.15 13.14
CA ASN A 62 8.67 3.47 14.01
C ASN A 62 8.69 1.96 13.75
N GLU A 63 7.52 1.35 13.50
CA GLU A 63 7.46 -0.07 13.12
C GLU A 63 8.05 -0.30 11.73
N VAL A 64 7.79 0.57 10.74
CA VAL A 64 8.44 0.52 9.43
C VAL A 64 9.95 0.60 9.56
N LYS A 65 10.45 1.58 10.34
CA LYS A 65 11.88 1.76 10.61
C LYS A 65 12.50 0.50 11.23
N LYS A 66 11.86 -0.05 12.25
CA LYS A 66 12.34 -1.25 12.96
C LYS A 66 12.56 -2.45 12.03
N TYR A 67 11.63 -2.68 11.11
CA TYR A 67 11.66 -3.87 10.25
C TYR A 67 12.44 -3.69 8.95
N PHE A 68 12.40 -2.50 8.37
CA PHE A 68 12.97 -2.26 7.05
C PHE A 68 14.18 -1.33 7.04
N PHE A 69 14.26 -0.39 7.99
CA PHE A 69 15.28 0.68 7.97
C PHE A 69 15.80 1.07 9.36
N PRO A 70 16.42 0.19 10.12
CA PRO A 70 16.80 0.49 11.51
C PRO A 70 17.79 1.66 11.66
N SER A 71 18.50 2.00 10.58
CA SER A 71 19.56 3.03 10.60
C SER A 71 19.24 4.29 9.79
N ILE A 72 18.00 4.41 9.25
CA ILE A 72 17.64 5.51 8.35
C ILE A 72 16.44 6.26 8.95
N ASP A 73 16.48 7.59 8.92
CA ASP A 73 15.32 8.40 9.22
C ASP A 73 14.36 8.41 8.04
N LEU A 74 13.10 8.09 8.30
CA LEU A 74 12.06 8.05 7.30
C LEU A 74 11.26 9.37 7.32
N TYR A 75 11.15 9.96 6.17
CA TYR A 75 10.33 11.15 5.95
C TYR A 75 9.27 10.79 4.91
N PRO A 76 8.02 10.56 5.31
CA PRO A 76 6.98 10.22 4.36
C PRO A 76 6.70 11.40 3.44
N PHE A 77 6.71 11.15 2.15
CA PHE A 77 6.34 12.13 1.13
C PHE A 77 4.82 12.35 1.10
N GLU A 78 4.08 11.27 1.20
CA GLU A 78 2.62 11.24 1.22
C GLU A 78 2.17 10.07 2.12
N VAL A 79 1.11 10.28 2.88
CA VAL A 79 0.45 9.21 3.65
C VAL A 79 -1.02 9.22 3.29
N CYS A 80 -1.53 8.09 2.85
CA CYS A 80 -2.93 7.98 2.47
C CYS A 80 -3.51 6.59 2.71
N VAL A 81 -4.83 6.52 2.83
CA VAL A 81 -5.57 5.26 2.79
C VAL A 81 -6.30 5.16 1.46
N HIS A 82 -6.12 4.04 0.80
CA HIS A 82 -6.83 3.70 -0.43
C HIS A 82 -7.96 2.73 -0.16
N ILE A 83 -9.08 2.92 -0.87
CA ILE A 83 -10.11 1.91 -1.04
C ILE A 83 -10.09 1.44 -2.50
N ARG A 84 -10.04 0.12 -2.68
CA ARG A 84 -10.15 -0.54 -3.98
C ARG A 84 -11.27 -1.57 -3.96
N HIS A 85 -11.96 -1.70 -5.08
CA HIS A 85 -12.97 -2.74 -5.32
C HIS A 85 -13.09 -3.06 -6.82
N ASN A 86 -13.89 -4.06 -7.19
CA ASN A 86 -13.94 -4.65 -8.55
C ASN A 86 -14.28 -3.67 -9.69
N GLN A 87 -14.87 -2.52 -9.38
CA GLN A 87 -15.19 -1.51 -10.39
C GLN A 87 -14.02 -0.58 -10.73
N HIS A 88 -12.96 -0.61 -9.93
CA HIS A 88 -11.79 0.22 -10.15
C HIS A 88 -10.88 -0.40 -11.20
N LYS A 89 -10.34 0.44 -12.07
CA LYS A 89 -9.38 0.01 -13.10
C LYS A 89 -7.97 0.11 -12.52
N PRO A 90 -7.23 -0.99 -12.47
CA PRO A 90 -5.84 -0.93 -12.06
C PRO A 90 -5.01 -0.25 -13.15
N MET A 91 -3.96 0.42 -12.72
CA MET A 91 -2.99 1.06 -13.59
C MET A 91 -1.59 0.60 -13.20
N VAL A 92 -0.84 0.11 -14.16
CA VAL A 92 0.58 -0.21 -13.96
C VAL A 92 1.37 1.09 -14.05
N HIS A 93 2.12 1.42 -13.00
CA HIS A 93 2.85 2.68 -12.88
C HIS A 93 4.10 2.53 -12.01
N GLN A 94 4.90 3.57 -12.00
CA GLN A 94 5.96 3.82 -11.02
C GLN A 94 5.54 5.03 -10.18
N ASP A 95 5.95 5.08 -8.93
CA ASP A 95 5.71 6.22 -8.06
C ASP A 95 6.88 7.20 -8.06
N PRO A 96 6.64 8.49 -7.74
CA PRO A 96 7.70 9.48 -7.65
C PRO A 96 8.61 9.30 -6.43
N SER A 97 8.20 8.48 -5.46
CA SER A 97 8.94 8.19 -4.25
C SER A 97 10.02 7.13 -4.48
N ASP A 98 11.15 7.23 -3.78
CA ASP A 98 12.19 6.20 -3.83
C ASP A 98 11.67 4.85 -3.33
N PHE A 99 10.84 4.88 -2.30
CA PHE A 99 10.28 3.69 -1.65
C PHE A 99 8.82 3.86 -1.33
N ASN A 100 8.10 2.76 -1.40
CA ASN A 100 6.72 2.64 -1.01
C ASN A 100 6.55 1.65 0.13
N PHE A 101 5.65 1.99 1.02
CA PHE A 101 5.17 1.13 2.08
C PHE A 101 3.68 0.93 1.91
N LEU A 102 3.22 -0.32 1.96
CA LEU A 102 1.80 -0.66 1.95
C LEU A 102 1.49 -1.48 3.19
N LEU A 103 0.47 -1.10 3.94
CA LEU A 103 -0.11 -1.94 4.98
C LEU A 103 -1.51 -2.36 4.56
N PHE A 104 -1.73 -3.65 4.37
CA PHE A 104 -3.04 -4.20 4.06
C PHE A 104 -3.90 -4.20 5.33
N LEU A 105 -4.83 -3.25 5.39
CA LEU A 105 -5.61 -2.99 6.60
C LEU A 105 -6.84 -3.88 6.73
N LYS A 106 -7.66 -3.95 5.68
CA LYS A 106 -8.94 -4.64 5.72
C LYS A 106 -9.35 -5.10 4.33
N GLY A 107 -9.83 -6.32 4.22
CA GLY A 107 -10.32 -6.90 2.99
C GLY A 107 -10.40 -8.42 3.05
N GLU A 108 -10.94 -9.06 2.02
CA GLU A 108 -10.93 -10.51 1.91
C GLU A 108 -9.49 -11.02 1.66
N PRO A 109 -8.98 -11.97 2.45
CA PRO A 109 -7.65 -12.52 2.23
C PRO A 109 -7.63 -13.36 0.95
N LEU A 110 -6.89 -12.89 -0.04
CA LEU A 110 -6.76 -13.54 -1.34
C LEU A 110 -5.29 -13.58 -1.75
N LEU A 111 -4.68 -14.76 -1.74
CA LEU A 111 -3.27 -14.92 -2.09
C LEU A 111 -2.97 -14.61 -3.57
N ASN A 112 -3.94 -14.76 -4.45
CA ASN A 112 -3.84 -14.43 -5.87
C ASN A 112 -4.22 -12.98 -6.19
N ASN A 113 -4.38 -12.16 -5.19
CA ASN A 113 -4.71 -10.75 -5.25
C ASN A 113 -3.67 -9.95 -4.46
N GLY A 114 -3.75 -8.64 -4.45
CA GLY A 114 -2.82 -7.78 -3.71
C GLY A 114 -2.10 -6.84 -4.66
N THR A 115 -0.78 -6.76 -4.57
CA THR A 115 0.02 -5.89 -5.41
C THR A 115 0.87 -6.72 -6.36
N GLY A 116 0.72 -6.46 -7.65
CA GLY A 116 1.53 -7.06 -8.72
C GLY A 116 2.74 -6.20 -9.05
N PHE A 117 3.85 -6.84 -9.38
CA PHE A 117 5.10 -6.22 -9.81
C PHE A 117 5.42 -6.68 -11.22
N TYR A 118 5.79 -5.75 -12.09
CA TYR A 118 5.88 -5.97 -13.52
C TYR A 118 7.32 -5.74 -14.00
N ASN A 119 7.70 -6.44 -15.07
CA ASN A 119 8.93 -6.17 -15.77
C ASN A 119 8.77 -4.95 -16.71
N GLU A 120 9.83 -4.56 -17.40
CA GLU A 120 9.83 -3.43 -18.34
C GLU A 120 8.90 -3.64 -19.55
N ASP A 121 8.63 -4.87 -19.91
CA ASP A 121 7.69 -5.24 -20.99
C ASP A 121 6.22 -5.20 -20.52
N GLY A 122 5.96 -4.82 -19.27
CA GLY A 122 4.61 -4.77 -18.67
C GLY A 122 4.03 -6.16 -18.34
N GLN A 123 4.85 -7.20 -18.30
CA GLN A 123 4.41 -8.53 -17.89
C GLN A 123 4.52 -8.69 -16.38
N LEU A 124 3.53 -9.31 -15.76
CA LEU A 124 3.55 -9.62 -14.33
C LEU A 124 4.70 -10.58 -14.01
N SER A 125 5.66 -10.13 -13.23
CA SER A 125 6.83 -10.92 -12.85
C SER A 125 6.66 -11.60 -11.48
N SER A 126 5.97 -10.92 -10.56
CA SER A 126 5.67 -11.43 -9.22
C SER A 126 4.50 -10.68 -8.61
N HIS A 127 3.96 -11.19 -7.52
CA HIS A 127 2.95 -10.47 -6.74
C HIS A 127 3.03 -10.83 -5.25
N ILE A 128 2.48 -9.95 -4.43
CA ILE A 128 2.29 -10.20 -3.00
C ILE A 128 0.80 -10.22 -2.73
N GLY A 129 0.30 -11.37 -2.30
CA GLY A 129 -1.12 -11.58 -2.01
C GLY A 129 -1.61 -10.75 -0.84
N PHE A 130 -2.88 -10.35 -0.90
CA PHE A 130 -3.52 -9.58 0.15
C PHE A 130 -3.84 -10.46 1.36
N ILE A 131 -3.25 -10.12 2.49
CA ILE A 131 -3.55 -10.64 3.82
C ILE A 131 -3.59 -9.46 4.77
N GLU A 132 -4.65 -9.35 5.58
CA GLU A 132 -4.73 -8.30 6.61
C GLU A 132 -3.50 -8.32 7.52
N ASN A 133 -3.02 -7.14 7.90
CA ASN A 133 -1.82 -6.95 8.69
C ASN A 133 -0.50 -7.39 8.01
N ARG A 134 -0.51 -7.54 6.69
CA ARG A 134 0.72 -7.69 5.91
C ARG A 134 1.21 -6.30 5.51
N ALA A 135 2.45 -6.02 5.86
CA ALA A 135 3.18 -4.86 5.36
C ALA A 135 4.03 -5.27 4.16
N VAL A 136 3.99 -4.46 3.12
CA VAL A 136 4.80 -4.62 1.90
C VAL A 136 5.65 -3.39 1.73
N PHE A 137 6.89 -3.60 1.38
CA PHE A 137 7.86 -2.55 1.14
C PHE A 137 8.57 -2.80 -0.19
N PHE A 138 8.71 -1.76 -1.01
CA PHE A 138 9.39 -1.84 -2.30
C PHE A 138 9.89 -0.48 -2.78
N ASN A 139 10.86 -0.47 -3.70
CA ASN A 139 11.35 0.75 -4.32
C ASN A 139 10.44 1.18 -5.49
N GLY A 140 9.38 1.92 -5.15
CA GLY A 140 8.30 2.29 -6.07
C GLY A 140 8.75 3.10 -7.30
N GLY A 141 9.77 3.93 -7.16
CA GLY A 141 10.35 4.69 -8.27
C GLY A 141 11.08 3.84 -9.32
N ASN A 142 11.42 2.60 -9.00
CA ASN A 142 12.17 1.71 -9.89
C ASN A 142 11.38 0.47 -10.33
N ILE A 143 10.22 0.21 -9.73
CA ILE A 143 9.43 -0.98 -9.99
C ILE A 143 8.06 -0.61 -10.51
N LEU A 144 7.73 -1.07 -11.72
CA LEU A 144 6.37 -1.03 -12.23
C LEU A 144 5.49 -1.92 -11.37
N HIS A 145 4.41 -1.35 -10.83
CA HIS A 145 3.49 -2.06 -9.96
C HIS A 145 2.04 -1.63 -10.17
N SER A 146 1.12 -2.44 -9.68
CA SER A 146 -0.31 -2.18 -9.76
C SER A 146 -1.07 -3.04 -8.74
N ASP A 147 -2.28 -2.63 -8.39
CA ASP A 147 -3.24 -3.55 -7.78
C ASP A 147 -3.61 -4.66 -8.75
N LEU A 148 -3.71 -5.89 -8.28
CA LEU A 148 -4.30 -6.99 -9.04
C LEU A 148 -5.84 -6.89 -9.03
N GLN A 149 -6.48 -7.30 -10.12
CA GLN A 149 -7.90 -7.04 -10.38
C GLN A 149 -8.89 -7.83 -9.54
N SER A 150 -8.49 -8.88 -8.86
CA SER A 150 -9.41 -9.70 -8.07
C SER A 150 -9.50 -9.17 -6.64
N PHE A 151 -10.65 -8.67 -6.23
CA PHE A 151 -10.89 -8.17 -4.88
C PHE A 151 -11.85 -9.06 -4.07
N GLY A 152 -12.11 -10.29 -4.53
CA GLY A 152 -13.10 -11.17 -3.92
C GLY A 152 -14.54 -10.84 -4.31
N LYS A 153 -15.49 -11.51 -3.66
CA LYS A 153 -16.91 -11.42 -4.05
C LYS A 153 -17.62 -10.15 -3.57
N SER A 154 -17.13 -9.49 -2.55
CA SER A 154 -17.96 -8.51 -1.85
C SER A 154 -17.22 -7.32 -1.26
N SER A 155 -15.91 -7.30 -1.27
CA SER A 155 -15.24 -6.41 -0.36
C SER A 155 -14.39 -5.35 -1.00
N SER A 156 -14.55 -4.17 -0.48
CA SER A 156 -13.54 -3.14 -0.58
C SER A 156 -12.28 -3.58 0.15
N ARG A 157 -11.14 -3.29 -0.43
CA ARG A 157 -9.83 -3.48 0.16
C ARG A 157 -9.29 -2.13 0.60
N TYR A 158 -8.88 -2.06 1.85
CA TYR A 158 -8.27 -0.85 2.45
C TYR A 158 -6.77 -1.06 2.59
N THR A 159 -6.00 -0.13 2.11
CA THR A 159 -4.53 -0.15 2.18
C THR A 159 -4.04 1.22 2.63
N LEU A 160 -3.22 1.26 3.69
CA LEU A 160 -2.44 2.43 4.06
C LEU A 160 -1.16 2.42 3.22
N THR A 161 -0.85 3.58 2.65
CA THR A 161 0.35 3.81 1.84
C THR A 161 1.14 4.97 2.44
#